data_4d04059788d9dd09aafa70286516be5f
#
_entry.id   4d04059788d9dd09aafa70286516be5f
#
_cell.length_a   1.000
_cell.length_b   1.000
_cell.length_c   1.000
_cell.angle_alpha   90.00
_cell.angle_beta   90.00
_cell.angle_gamma   90.00
#
_symmetry.space_group_name_H-M   'P 1'
#
loop_
_entity.id
_entity.type
_entity.pdbx_description
1 polymer ?
#
loop_
_entity_poly.entity_id
_entity_poly.type
_entity_poly.pdbx_seq_one_letter_code
_entity_poly.pdbx_strand_id
1 'polypeptide(L)'
;MLLTALLAGAAAAATPAPGPGPGIQIFDQDGLVDVNLLGMRVTNFGPLAFDINTSSAGLEYPRGTGRTAVFSAGLWLAGMSDGSLKAAVTDYSSEYAPGIIVAGLPDNPGQPGYKVYMLRREYPNPAERDAALADYNAGAVPHGAPPVFVRGDGSLTVIGDQMLWSVYNDADPAYHTNVGGSTAPLGVEVRQTIYEYDEAGSLGATVFMRFEIANRSPHVITDLHVGVWSDPDLGGFTDDLVGSDPGRDLGYCYNATNNDAIYGTQPPAVGIDLVGGAPVSSGPGLRSNAIIAYINGTDPANVTQTYHQLRGLMSDGSPVIDPTTGQPTRYWYPGNPVAATGWLDSSPADRRMMVCSGPLGLVPEGTITVWAAIVIGQGPNRLGSISALRFFDDQVQSFFDAYVAGVDPPSPRPLELNVWPNPGRAFALGFSLGRAGRVRATIHDIQGREVARLADADLPAGPHVLPWDGHSAGGRAAPGIYWARIVTTDGSAVRKIVRLE
;
A
#
# COMPACT_ATOMS: atom_id res chain seq x y z
N MET A 1 -35.36 -33.27 23.70
CA MET A 1 -35.59 -32.69 22.37
C MET A 1 -35.19 -31.22 22.50
N LEU A 2 -33.87 -30.93 22.38
CA LEU A 2 -33.31 -29.58 22.42
C LEU A 2 -33.18 -29.10 20.98
N LEU A 3 -33.87 -28.01 20.66
CA LEU A 3 -33.80 -27.32 19.39
C LEU A 3 -32.57 -26.39 19.43
N THR A 4 -31.51 -26.73 18.71
CA THR A 4 -30.37 -25.86 18.50
C THR A 4 -30.72 -24.89 17.35
N ALA A 5 -30.90 -23.63 17.66
CA ALA A 5 -31.08 -22.57 16.69
C ALA A 5 -29.70 -22.22 16.14
N LEU A 6 -29.44 -22.51 14.86
CA LEU A 6 -28.33 -21.92 14.09
C LEU A 6 -28.67 -20.44 13.86
N LEU A 7 -27.95 -19.56 14.51
CA LEU A 7 -27.85 -18.16 14.09
C LEU A 7 -26.90 -18.10 12.89
N ALA A 8 -27.46 -18.00 11.71
CA ALA A 8 -26.71 -17.56 10.53
C ALA A 8 -26.46 -16.05 10.71
N GLY A 9 -25.22 -15.68 11.03
CA GLY A 9 -24.78 -14.30 10.97
C GLY A 9 -24.84 -13.82 9.52
N ALA A 10 -25.79 -12.93 9.24
CA ALA A 10 -25.77 -12.20 7.98
C ALA A 10 -24.52 -11.30 7.99
N ALA A 11 -23.60 -11.51 7.07
CA ALA A 11 -22.56 -10.55 6.75
C ALA A 11 -23.28 -9.22 6.45
N ALA A 12 -22.98 -8.19 7.22
CA ALA A 12 -23.45 -6.84 6.90
C ALA A 12 -22.80 -6.45 5.57
N ALA A 13 -23.59 -6.43 4.51
CA ALA A 13 -23.14 -5.88 3.24
C ALA A 13 -22.70 -4.44 3.50
N ALA A 14 -21.48 -4.09 3.05
CA ALA A 14 -21.02 -2.71 3.06
C ALA A 14 -22.12 -1.84 2.45
N THR A 15 -22.50 -0.77 3.13
CA THR A 15 -23.42 0.20 2.56
C THR A 15 -22.75 0.79 1.34
N PRO A 16 -23.37 0.73 0.15
CA PRO A 16 -22.78 1.33 -1.04
C PRO A 16 -22.51 2.81 -0.76
N ALA A 17 -21.35 3.28 -1.26
CA ALA A 17 -21.01 4.70 -1.19
C ALA A 17 -22.23 5.54 -1.64
N PRO A 18 -22.55 6.64 -0.97
CA PRO A 18 -23.58 7.54 -1.47
C PRO A 18 -23.13 7.98 -2.86
N GLY A 19 -23.89 7.55 -3.86
CA GLY A 19 -23.69 8.01 -5.22
C GLY A 19 -23.79 9.54 -5.25
N PRO A 20 -23.28 10.19 -6.31
CA PRO A 20 -23.40 11.63 -6.47
C PRO A 20 -24.85 12.05 -6.24
N GLY A 21 -25.04 13.17 -5.56
CA GLY A 21 -26.36 13.72 -5.29
C GLY A 21 -27.20 13.81 -6.56
N PRO A 22 -28.53 13.80 -6.48
CA PRO A 22 -29.38 13.69 -7.64
C PRO A 22 -29.10 14.81 -8.65
N GLY A 23 -28.62 14.44 -9.83
CA GLY A 23 -28.39 15.33 -10.96
C GLY A 23 -26.94 15.57 -11.36
N ILE A 24 -25.94 15.07 -10.63
CA ILE A 24 -24.51 15.20 -11.01
C ILE A 24 -24.07 13.94 -11.74
N GLN A 25 -23.68 14.08 -13.01
CA GLN A 25 -23.04 13.02 -13.76
C GLN A 25 -21.53 13.15 -13.55
N ILE A 26 -20.93 12.18 -12.85
CA ILE A 26 -19.48 12.06 -12.70
C ILE A 26 -18.96 11.20 -13.85
N PHE A 27 -17.94 11.68 -14.56
CA PHE A 27 -17.36 10.99 -15.70
C PHE A 27 -16.12 10.19 -15.26
N ASP A 28 -15.94 9.00 -15.85
CA ASP A 28 -14.76 8.12 -15.67
C ASP A 28 -14.30 8.05 -14.22
N GLN A 29 -15.18 7.59 -13.34
CA GLN A 29 -15.00 7.59 -11.89
C GLN A 29 -13.87 6.70 -11.42
N ASP A 30 -13.52 5.66 -12.17
CA ASP A 30 -12.45 4.73 -11.84
C ASP A 30 -11.48 4.48 -13.00
N GLY A 31 -10.27 4.04 -12.61
CA GLY A 31 -9.22 3.53 -13.48
C GLY A 31 -8.57 2.31 -12.85
N LEU A 32 -7.77 1.58 -13.61
CA LEU A 32 -7.02 0.42 -13.14
C LEU A 32 -5.51 0.64 -13.36
N VAL A 33 -4.72 0.62 -12.29
CA VAL A 33 -3.28 0.45 -12.39
C VAL A 33 -2.97 -1.04 -12.40
N ASP A 34 -2.22 -1.52 -13.42
CA ASP A 34 -2.16 -2.94 -13.72
C ASP A 34 -0.93 -3.38 -14.54
N VAL A 35 0.21 -2.71 -14.43
CA VAL A 35 1.39 -3.10 -15.22
C VAL A 35 2.28 -4.12 -14.53
N ASN A 36 2.13 -4.30 -13.22
CA ASN A 36 2.94 -5.26 -12.45
C ASN A 36 2.10 -6.45 -11.91
N LEU A 37 2.49 -7.03 -10.77
CA LEU A 37 1.78 -8.16 -10.15
C LEU A 37 0.49 -7.74 -9.44
N LEU A 38 0.26 -6.46 -9.22
CA LEU A 38 -0.95 -5.94 -8.61
C LEU A 38 -1.90 -5.40 -9.69
N GLY A 39 -3.19 -5.44 -9.37
CA GLY A 39 -4.21 -4.71 -10.11
C GLY A 39 -5.04 -3.94 -9.11
N MET A 40 -4.95 -2.59 -9.10
CA MET A 40 -5.65 -1.78 -8.13
C MET A 40 -6.59 -0.77 -8.78
N ARG A 41 -7.84 -0.74 -8.32
CA ARG A 41 -8.82 0.30 -8.68
C ARG A 41 -8.43 1.65 -8.06
N VAL A 42 -8.58 2.70 -8.84
CA VAL A 42 -8.27 4.09 -8.48
C VAL A 42 -9.45 4.95 -8.87
N THR A 43 -9.94 5.79 -7.97
CA THR A 43 -11.06 6.69 -8.27
C THR A 43 -10.62 8.14 -8.36
N ASN A 44 -11.46 9.00 -8.94
CA ASN A 44 -11.25 10.45 -9.01
C ASN A 44 -11.88 11.22 -7.84
N PHE A 45 -12.32 10.54 -6.78
CA PHE A 45 -12.92 11.15 -5.59
C PHE A 45 -12.43 10.57 -4.26
N GLY A 46 -11.30 9.81 -4.28
CA GLY A 46 -10.58 9.41 -3.08
C GLY A 46 -10.44 7.92 -2.82
N PRO A 47 -11.49 7.05 -2.89
CA PRO A 47 -11.35 5.62 -2.66
C PRO A 47 -10.33 4.96 -3.59
N LEU A 48 -9.47 4.15 -3.01
CA LEU A 48 -8.50 3.29 -3.67
C LEU A 48 -8.80 1.83 -3.35
N ALA A 49 -8.35 0.91 -4.20
CA ALA A 49 -8.56 -0.52 -3.99
C ALA A 49 -10.03 -0.93 -3.78
N PHE A 50 -10.98 -0.12 -4.23
CA PHE A 50 -12.41 -0.37 -4.11
C PHE A 50 -13.06 -0.36 -5.50
N ASP A 51 -13.74 -1.45 -5.86
CA ASP A 51 -14.52 -1.49 -7.10
C ASP A 51 -15.90 -0.88 -6.86
N ILE A 52 -16.07 0.36 -7.29
CA ILE A 52 -17.31 1.13 -7.12
C ILE A 52 -18.49 0.56 -7.92
N ASN A 53 -18.24 -0.25 -8.95
CA ASN A 53 -19.27 -0.81 -9.81
C ASN A 53 -19.92 -2.04 -9.18
N THR A 54 -19.16 -2.79 -8.40
CA THR A 54 -19.59 -4.05 -7.77
C THR A 54 -19.65 -3.98 -6.25
N SER A 55 -19.16 -2.88 -5.64
CA SER A 55 -18.99 -2.71 -4.20
C SER A 55 -18.19 -3.85 -3.58
N SER A 56 -17.05 -4.18 -4.21
CA SER A 56 -16.18 -5.27 -3.80
C SER A 56 -14.71 -4.83 -3.74
N ALA A 57 -13.86 -5.71 -3.20
CA ALA A 57 -12.42 -5.51 -3.13
C ALA A 57 -11.84 -5.20 -4.51
N GLY A 58 -11.01 -4.18 -4.60
CA GLY A 58 -10.46 -3.68 -5.85
C GLY A 58 -8.93 -3.70 -5.94
N LEU A 59 -8.23 -4.39 -5.03
CA LEU A 59 -6.81 -4.72 -5.22
C LEU A 59 -6.63 -6.23 -5.29
N GLU A 60 -6.21 -6.70 -6.46
CA GLU A 60 -5.87 -8.09 -6.72
C GLU A 60 -4.37 -8.38 -6.58
N TYR A 61 -4.05 -9.54 -6.04
CA TYR A 61 -2.70 -10.10 -6.02
C TYR A 61 -2.74 -11.65 -6.04
N PRO A 62 -2.04 -12.29 -6.98
CA PRO A 62 -1.53 -11.74 -8.23
C PRO A 62 -2.66 -11.25 -9.14
N ARG A 63 -2.41 -10.18 -9.87
CA ARG A 63 -3.34 -9.59 -10.82
C ARG A 63 -3.96 -10.62 -11.77
N GLY A 64 -5.25 -10.48 -12.04
CA GLY A 64 -6.00 -11.34 -12.97
C GLY A 64 -6.35 -12.71 -12.40
N THR A 65 -6.16 -12.96 -11.10
CA THR A 65 -6.51 -14.23 -10.45
C THR A 65 -7.82 -14.15 -9.67
N GLY A 66 -8.40 -12.97 -9.49
CA GLY A 66 -9.56 -12.73 -8.62
C GLY A 66 -9.27 -12.88 -7.12
N ARG A 67 -8.00 -13.00 -6.74
CA ARG A 67 -7.59 -13.06 -5.33
C ARG A 67 -7.33 -11.65 -4.84
N THR A 68 -7.98 -11.25 -3.78
CA THR A 68 -7.92 -9.89 -3.24
C THR A 68 -6.99 -9.81 -2.03
N ALA A 69 -6.32 -8.69 -1.89
CA ALA A 69 -5.43 -8.40 -0.77
C ALA A 69 -5.84 -7.14 0.01
N VAL A 70 -6.58 -6.22 -0.63
CA VAL A 70 -7.12 -5.02 0.01
C VAL A 70 -8.52 -4.78 -0.56
N PHE A 71 -9.49 -4.60 0.33
CA PHE A 71 -10.86 -4.29 -0.05
C PHE A 71 -11.02 -2.82 -0.41
N SER A 72 -10.48 -1.94 0.43
CA SER A 72 -10.50 -0.48 0.23
C SER A 72 -9.33 0.19 0.93
N ALA A 73 -8.91 1.35 0.40
CA ALA A 73 -7.95 2.24 1.02
C ALA A 73 -8.29 3.69 0.70
N GLY A 74 -7.74 4.64 1.48
CA GLY A 74 -7.98 6.04 1.21
C GLY A 74 -7.24 7.00 2.14
N LEU A 75 -7.29 8.28 1.77
CA LEU A 75 -6.64 9.37 2.49
C LEU A 75 -7.59 9.96 3.53
N TRP A 76 -7.17 9.97 4.79
CA TRP A 76 -7.87 10.62 5.88
C TRP A 76 -7.11 11.85 6.37
N LEU A 77 -7.81 12.95 6.56
CA LEU A 77 -7.26 14.21 7.06
C LEU A 77 -8.10 14.68 8.23
N ALA A 78 -7.47 15.14 9.32
CA ALA A 78 -8.15 15.88 10.37
C ALA A 78 -7.22 16.90 11.01
N GLY A 79 -7.73 18.09 11.31
CA GLY A 79 -6.96 19.19 11.89
C GLY A 79 -7.85 20.33 12.33
N MET A 80 -7.23 21.33 12.96
CA MET A 80 -7.90 22.53 13.44
C MET A 80 -7.90 23.60 12.34
N SER A 81 -9.07 24.06 11.95
CA SER A 81 -9.23 25.15 10.99
C SER A 81 -10.37 26.07 11.44
N ASP A 82 -10.15 27.38 11.43
CA ASP A 82 -11.12 28.39 11.88
C ASP A 82 -11.66 28.10 13.29
N GLY A 83 -10.78 27.71 14.21
CA GLY A 83 -11.11 27.41 15.60
C GLY A 83 -11.90 26.12 15.83
N SER A 84 -12.15 25.31 14.80
CA SER A 84 -12.92 24.09 14.86
C SER A 84 -12.11 22.89 14.37
N LEU A 85 -12.37 21.73 14.96
CA LEU A 85 -11.88 20.45 14.45
C LEU A 85 -12.67 20.09 13.20
N LYS A 86 -11.96 19.83 12.11
CA LYS A 86 -12.52 19.43 10.82
C LYS A 86 -11.80 18.20 10.30
N ALA A 87 -12.49 17.43 9.48
CA ALA A 87 -11.93 16.25 8.83
C ALA A 87 -12.43 16.12 7.39
N ALA A 88 -11.68 15.38 6.60
CA ALA A 88 -12.09 14.85 5.32
C ALA A 88 -11.58 13.40 5.26
N VAL A 89 -12.50 12.45 5.15
CA VAL A 89 -12.20 11.02 5.21
C VAL A 89 -12.75 10.28 3.99
N THR A 90 -12.08 9.19 3.62
CA THR A 90 -12.55 8.30 2.57
C THR A 90 -12.26 6.84 2.95
N ASP A 91 -13.30 6.03 2.79
CA ASP A 91 -13.27 4.59 3.01
C ASP A 91 -13.95 3.89 1.81
N TYR A 92 -15.15 3.33 1.98
CA TYR A 92 -16.05 2.88 0.93
C TYR A 92 -16.92 4.01 0.40
N SER A 93 -16.97 5.10 1.15
CA SER A 93 -17.60 6.38 0.84
C SER A 93 -16.52 7.46 0.85
N SER A 94 -16.86 8.67 0.43
CA SER A 94 -15.88 9.75 0.39
C SER A 94 -16.50 11.10 0.75
N GLU A 95 -15.77 11.88 1.55
CA GLU A 95 -16.07 13.29 1.79
C GLU A 95 -15.40 14.21 0.75
N TYR A 96 -14.81 13.64 -0.29
CA TYR A 96 -14.26 14.37 -1.42
C TYR A 96 -15.17 14.25 -2.65
N ALA A 97 -15.17 15.30 -3.45
CA ALA A 97 -15.77 15.35 -4.79
C ALA A 97 -14.70 15.54 -5.86
N PRO A 98 -14.89 15.02 -7.10
CA PRO A 98 -13.95 15.29 -8.19
C PRO A 98 -13.80 16.78 -8.47
N GLY A 99 -12.58 17.21 -8.83
CA GLY A 99 -12.31 18.55 -9.30
C GLY A 99 -11.51 19.43 -8.35
N ILE A 100 -11.30 20.66 -8.79
CA ILE A 100 -10.51 21.69 -8.10
C ILE A 100 -11.41 22.64 -7.30
N ILE A 101 -10.76 23.44 -6.45
CA ILE A 101 -11.41 24.56 -5.75
C ILE A 101 -11.12 25.85 -6.51
N VAL A 102 -12.17 26.57 -6.91
CA VAL A 102 -12.08 27.85 -7.61
C VAL A 102 -12.65 28.97 -6.74
N ALA A 103 -11.83 29.95 -6.41
CA ALA A 103 -12.23 31.08 -5.54
C ALA A 103 -12.88 30.64 -4.20
N GLY A 104 -12.37 29.55 -3.60
CA GLY A 104 -12.85 29.00 -2.32
C GLY A 104 -14.11 28.15 -2.41
N LEU A 105 -14.61 27.86 -3.61
CA LEU A 105 -15.78 27.01 -3.83
C LEU A 105 -15.40 25.77 -4.67
N PRO A 106 -16.07 24.64 -4.45
CA PRO A 106 -15.87 23.46 -5.30
C PRO A 106 -16.33 23.79 -6.74
N ASP A 107 -15.54 23.39 -7.72
CA ASP A 107 -15.98 23.43 -9.11
C ASP A 107 -16.97 22.29 -9.38
N ASN A 108 -17.68 22.36 -10.52
CA ASN A 108 -18.67 21.36 -10.89
C ASN A 108 -18.01 19.97 -11.09
N PRO A 109 -18.26 18.99 -10.20
CA PRO A 109 -17.62 17.67 -10.26
C PRO A 109 -18.00 16.85 -11.51
N GLY A 110 -19.06 17.24 -12.22
CA GLY A 110 -19.50 16.60 -13.47
C GLY A 110 -18.73 17.04 -14.72
N GLN A 111 -17.67 17.85 -14.58
CA GLN A 111 -16.86 18.23 -15.75
C GLN A 111 -16.03 17.04 -16.26
N PRO A 112 -16.00 16.81 -17.60
CA PRO A 112 -15.25 15.71 -18.21
C PRO A 112 -13.74 15.74 -17.90
N GLY A 113 -13.20 16.90 -17.55
CA GLY A 113 -11.79 17.10 -17.19
C GLY A 113 -11.40 16.55 -15.81
N TYR A 114 -12.36 16.12 -14.98
CA TYR A 114 -12.09 15.60 -13.63
C TYR A 114 -12.14 14.06 -13.55
N LYS A 115 -11.88 13.39 -14.66
CA LYS A 115 -11.75 11.94 -14.73
C LYS A 115 -10.42 11.42 -14.17
N VAL A 116 -10.26 10.11 -14.09
CA VAL A 116 -8.95 9.46 -13.90
C VAL A 116 -8.22 9.44 -15.24
N TYR A 117 -7.08 10.12 -15.32
CA TYR A 117 -6.18 10.09 -16.46
C TYR A 117 -5.20 8.96 -16.31
N MET A 118 -5.02 8.14 -17.34
CA MET A 118 -4.05 7.05 -17.35
C MET A 118 -3.04 7.26 -18.48
N LEU A 119 -1.77 7.22 -18.13
CA LEU A 119 -0.66 7.23 -19.08
C LEU A 119 0.27 6.04 -18.81
N ARG A 120 0.80 5.46 -19.89
CA ARG A 120 1.86 4.45 -19.86
C ARG A 120 3.16 5.04 -20.39
N ARG A 121 4.29 4.57 -19.90
CA ARG A 121 5.60 4.99 -20.42
C ARG A 121 5.75 4.60 -21.88
N GLU A 122 5.31 3.40 -22.23
CA GLU A 122 5.35 2.86 -23.58
C GLU A 122 3.96 2.53 -24.11
N TYR A 123 3.77 2.67 -25.40
CA TYR A 123 2.54 2.35 -26.10
C TYR A 123 2.85 1.46 -27.31
N PRO A 124 1.93 0.56 -27.71
CA PRO A 124 2.12 -0.31 -28.88
C PRO A 124 2.37 0.44 -30.18
N ASN A 125 1.81 1.66 -30.28
CA ASN A 125 2.00 2.51 -31.45
C ASN A 125 1.93 4.00 -31.09
N PRO A 126 2.57 4.88 -31.91
CA PRO A 126 2.60 6.32 -31.67
C PRO A 126 1.23 7.00 -31.63
N ALA A 127 0.22 6.49 -32.38
CA ALA A 127 -1.07 7.14 -32.45
C ALA A 127 -1.86 7.02 -31.13
N GLU A 128 -1.79 5.87 -30.47
CA GLU A 128 -2.37 5.67 -29.12
C GLU A 128 -1.68 6.54 -28.09
N ARG A 129 -0.34 6.57 -28.11
CA ARG A 129 0.45 7.43 -27.24
C ARG A 129 0.08 8.90 -27.39
N ASP A 130 0.04 9.40 -28.63
CA ASP A 130 -0.22 10.80 -28.91
C ASP A 130 -1.66 11.19 -28.54
N ALA A 131 -2.63 10.30 -28.72
CA ALA A 131 -4.00 10.50 -28.28
C ALA A 131 -4.12 10.60 -26.75
N ALA A 132 -3.51 9.66 -26.02
CA ALA A 132 -3.50 9.67 -24.57
C ALA A 132 -2.78 10.91 -24.00
N LEU A 133 -1.65 11.28 -24.59
CA LEU A 133 -0.90 12.47 -24.20
C LEU A 133 -1.67 13.78 -24.48
N ALA A 134 -2.35 13.86 -25.61
CA ALA A 134 -3.17 15.02 -25.95
C ALA A 134 -4.35 15.20 -24.98
N ASP A 135 -5.02 14.11 -24.63
CA ASP A 135 -6.10 14.09 -23.64
C ASP A 135 -5.59 14.53 -22.25
N TYR A 136 -4.47 13.97 -21.79
CA TYR A 136 -3.85 14.36 -20.53
C TYR A 136 -3.45 15.83 -20.50
N ASN A 137 -2.78 16.33 -21.52
CA ASN A 137 -2.33 17.73 -21.58
C ASN A 137 -3.52 18.73 -21.72
N ALA A 138 -4.61 18.32 -22.35
CA ALA A 138 -5.80 19.14 -22.47
C ALA A 138 -6.62 19.23 -21.17
N GLY A 139 -6.54 18.22 -20.32
CA GLY A 139 -7.36 18.12 -19.11
C GLY A 139 -6.56 18.12 -17.81
N ALA A 140 -5.67 17.15 -17.59
CA ALA A 140 -4.96 17.01 -16.31
C ALA A 140 -3.98 18.15 -16.04
N VAL A 141 -3.20 18.57 -17.03
CA VAL A 141 -2.16 19.61 -16.86
C VAL A 141 -2.75 20.95 -16.48
N PRO A 142 -3.83 21.47 -17.09
CA PRO A 142 -4.50 22.67 -16.63
C PRO A 142 -4.98 22.61 -15.18
N HIS A 143 -5.27 21.43 -14.65
CA HIS A 143 -5.68 21.22 -13.27
C HIS A 143 -4.52 20.94 -12.31
N GLY A 144 -3.27 21.14 -12.77
CA GLY A 144 -2.06 21.10 -11.94
C GLY A 144 -1.31 19.77 -11.97
N ALA A 145 -1.64 18.86 -12.89
CA ALA A 145 -0.81 17.69 -13.13
C ALA A 145 0.54 18.08 -13.75
N PRO A 146 1.64 17.35 -13.46
CA PRO A 146 2.91 17.60 -14.11
C PRO A 146 2.80 17.37 -15.62
N PRO A 147 3.40 18.25 -16.46
CA PRO A 147 3.40 18.03 -17.89
C PRO A 147 4.20 16.79 -18.27
N VAL A 148 3.70 16.04 -19.24
CA VAL A 148 4.35 14.84 -19.78
C VAL A 148 4.78 15.09 -21.22
N PHE A 149 5.95 14.60 -21.59
CA PHE A 149 6.59 14.81 -22.90
C PHE A 149 6.99 13.47 -23.51
N VAL A 150 7.13 13.46 -24.85
CA VAL A 150 7.72 12.34 -25.60
C VAL A 150 9.23 12.44 -25.56
N ARG A 151 9.90 11.38 -25.12
CA ARG A 151 11.36 11.26 -25.17
C ARG A 151 11.87 10.95 -26.58
N GLY A 152 13.19 11.03 -26.78
CA GLY A 152 13.82 10.74 -28.06
C GLY A 152 13.67 9.29 -28.54
N ASP A 153 13.44 8.35 -27.63
CA ASP A 153 13.15 6.93 -27.91
C ASP A 153 11.65 6.66 -28.17
N GLY A 154 10.80 7.67 -28.04
CA GLY A 154 9.36 7.58 -28.23
C GLY A 154 8.57 7.25 -26.97
N SER A 155 9.21 6.98 -25.84
CA SER A 155 8.54 6.79 -24.55
C SER A 155 8.05 8.10 -23.94
N LEU A 156 7.13 8.03 -22.94
CA LEU A 156 6.66 9.20 -22.20
C LEU A 156 7.46 9.45 -20.92
N THR A 157 7.52 10.72 -20.50
CA THR A 157 8.15 11.14 -19.22
C THR A 157 7.22 10.97 -18.02
N VAL A 158 6.48 9.87 -17.94
CA VAL A 158 5.63 9.55 -16.79
C VAL A 158 6.46 9.06 -15.60
N ILE A 159 5.91 9.20 -14.40
CA ILE A 159 6.44 8.51 -13.23
C ILE A 159 5.99 7.04 -13.29
N GLY A 160 6.89 6.11 -12.98
CA GLY A 160 6.60 4.68 -13.17
C GLY A 160 6.53 4.27 -14.64
N ASP A 161 5.99 3.10 -14.91
CA ASP A 161 5.69 2.58 -16.25
C ASP A 161 4.22 2.73 -16.60
N GLN A 162 3.36 2.83 -15.57
CA GLN A 162 1.98 3.29 -15.68
C GLN A 162 1.70 4.30 -14.57
N MET A 163 1.04 5.39 -14.92
CA MET A 163 0.64 6.46 -14.01
C MET A 163 -0.85 6.77 -14.20
N LEU A 164 -1.59 6.80 -13.09
CA LEU A 164 -2.94 7.32 -13.02
C LEU A 164 -2.93 8.63 -12.25
N TRP A 165 -3.64 9.63 -12.75
CA TRP A 165 -3.73 10.93 -12.11
C TRP A 165 -5.18 11.39 -12.01
N SER A 166 -5.54 11.97 -10.86
CA SER A 166 -6.83 12.60 -10.63
C SER A 166 -6.70 13.76 -9.64
N VAL A 167 -7.71 14.62 -9.62
CA VAL A 167 -7.83 15.71 -8.65
C VAL A 167 -9.22 15.70 -8.03
N TYR A 168 -9.27 15.89 -6.71
CA TYR A 168 -10.50 15.97 -5.93
C TYR A 168 -10.35 16.93 -4.76
N ASN A 169 -11.46 17.32 -4.16
CA ASN A 169 -11.47 18.30 -3.06
C ASN A 169 -12.59 17.99 -2.06
N ASP A 170 -12.45 18.53 -0.84
CA ASP A 170 -13.46 18.39 0.22
C ASP A 170 -14.35 19.63 0.39
N ALA A 171 -14.34 20.59 -0.56
CA ALA A 171 -14.97 21.88 -0.35
C ALA A 171 -16.51 21.87 -0.39
N ASP A 172 -17.14 20.82 -0.90
CA ASP A 172 -18.60 20.72 -0.95
C ASP A 172 -19.13 20.04 0.32
N PRO A 173 -19.85 20.78 1.20
CA PRO A 173 -20.38 20.21 2.44
C PRO A 173 -21.43 19.11 2.21
N ALA A 174 -21.98 18.97 1.01
CA ALA A 174 -22.92 17.91 0.69
C ALA A 174 -22.29 16.51 0.70
N TYR A 175 -20.97 16.42 0.52
CA TYR A 175 -20.21 15.17 0.57
C TYR A 175 -19.74 14.82 2.00
N HIS A 176 -19.76 15.75 2.94
CA HIS A 176 -19.36 15.51 4.34
C HIS A 176 -20.43 14.75 5.13
N THR A 177 -20.64 13.50 4.74
CA THR A 177 -21.68 12.62 5.30
C THR A 177 -21.14 11.36 5.96
N ASN A 178 -19.83 11.11 5.89
CA ASN A 178 -19.20 9.99 6.56
C ASN A 178 -19.24 10.19 8.08
N VAL A 179 -19.62 9.15 8.80
CA VAL A 179 -19.81 9.21 10.27
C VAL A 179 -18.50 9.60 10.98
N GLY A 180 -17.36 9.14 10.50
CA GLY A 180 -16.04 9.48 11.04
C GLY A 180 -15.60 10.91 10.77
N GLY A 181 -16.17 11.57 9.76
CA GLY A 181 -15.93 12.95 9.39
C GLY A 181 -17.11 13.84 9.76
N SER A 182 -17.99 14.09 8.78
CA SER A 182 -19.27 14.83 8.92
C SER A 182 -19.10 16.21 9.55
N THR A 183 -18.09 16.95 9.09
CA THR A 183 -17.78 18.32 9.53
C THR A 183 -18.03 19.34 8.42
N ALA A 184 -17.89 20.61 8.73
CA ALA A 184 -17.65 21.61 7.68
C ALA A 184 -16.32 21.29 6.98
N PRO A 185 -16.19 21.60 5.68
CA PRO A 185 -14.97 21.32 4.92
C PRO A 185 -13.70 21.92 5.51
N LEU A 186 -12.58 21.21 5.34
CA LEU A 186 -11.24 21.77 5.55
C LEU A 186 -10.90 22.80 4.46
N GLY A 187 -11.43 22.59 3.25
CA GLY A 187 -11.12 23.37 2.06
C GLY A 187 -9.80 22.97 1.43
N VAL A 188 -9.54 21.68 1.37
CA VAL A 188 -8.33 21.10 0.74
C VAL A 188 -8.62 20.55 -0.64
N GLU A 189 -7.64 20.71 -1.54
CA GLU A 189 -7.59 20.09 -2.85
C GLU A 189 -6.47 19.05 -2.85
N VAL A 190 -6.79 17.85 -3.30
CA VAL A 190 -5.85 16.73 -3.37
C VAL A 190 -5.60 16.37 -4.82
N ARG A 191 -4.32 16.42 -5.23
CA ARG A 191 -3.84 15.90 -6.52
C ARG A 191 -3.21 14.55 -6.27
N GLN A 192 -3.85 13.52 -6.78
CA GLN A 192 -3.48 12.13 -6.58
C GLN A 192 -2.73 11.60 -7.79
N THR A 193 -1.57 10.98 -7.55
CA THR A 193 -0.83 10.23 -8.56
C THR A 193 -0.60 8.82 -8.04
N ILE A 194 -1.13 7.83 -8.75
CA ILE A 194 -0.91 6.40 -8.47
C ILE A 194 -0.08 5.83 -9.59
N TYR A 195 0.96 5.07 -9.26
CA TYR A 195 1.85 4.55 -10.30
C TYR A 195 2.50 3.23 -9.90
N GLU A 196 2.89 2.50 -10.92
CA GLU A 196 3.57 1.21 -10.82
C GLU A 196 4.77 1.16 -11.77
N TYR A 197 5.67 0.24 -11.46
CA TYR A 197 6.77 -0.14 -12.33
C TYR A 197 6.54 -1.56 -12.88
N ASP A 198 6.70 -1.74 -14.20
CA ASP A 198 6.72 -3.04 -14.88
C ASP A 198 8.09 -3.71 -14.63
N GLU A 199 8.35 -3.97 -13.37
CA GLU A 199 9.60 -4.53 -12.88
C GLU A 199 9.31 -5.81 -12.10
N ALA A 200 10.35 -6.58 -11.93
CA ALA A 200 10.29 -7.73 -11.06
C ALA A 200 10.70 -7.37 -9.62
N GLY A 201 10.38 -8.22 -8.66
CA GLY A 201 10.79 -8.06 -7.27
C GLY A 201 9.92 -7.11 -6.47
N SER A 202 10.57 -6.32 -5.64
CA SER A 202 9.88 -5.39 -4.75
C SER A 202 9.02 -4.38 -5.51
N LEU A 203 9.55 -3.79 -6.60
CA LEU A 203 8.80 -2.83 -7.40
C LEU A 203 7.62 -3.47 -8.15
N GLY A 204 7.78 -4.72 -8.59
CA GLY A 204 6.71 -5.51 -9.24
C GLY A 204 5.61 -5.96 -8.28
N ALA A 205 5.81 -5.82 -6.96
CA ALA A 205 4.84 -6.12 -5.92
C ALA A 205 4.45 -4.87 -5.11
N THR A 206 4.53 -3.69 -5.73
CA THR A 206 4.28 -2.40 -5.09
C THR A 206 3.43 -1.49 -5.96
N VAL A 207 2.45 -0.83 -5.35
CA VAL A 207 1.75 0.34 -5.88
C VAL A 207 2.20 1.56 -5.09
N PHE A 208 2.68 2.59 -5.78
CA PHE A 208 3.05 3.87 -5.17
C PHE A 208 1.89 4.86 -5.25
N MET A 209 1.74 5.65 -4.20
CA MET A 209 0.72 6.66 -4.05
C MET A 209 1.37 8.00 -3.68
N ARG A 210 1.05 9.05 -4.42
CA ARG A 210 1.47 10.42 -4.12
C ARG A 210 0.25 11.30 -3.99
N PHE A 211 0.14 11.97 -2.85
CA PHE A 211 -0.93 12.91 -2.56
C PHE A 211 -0.33 14.30 -2.35
N GLU A 212 -0.62 15.24 -3.23
CA GLU A 212 -0.31 16.65 -3.05
C GLU A 212 -1.55 17.33 -2.49
N ILE A 213 -1.49 17.71 -1.22
CA ILE A 213 -2.61 18.27 -0.46
C ILE A 213 -2.41 19.78 -0.36
N ALA A 214 -3.24 20.54 -1.04
CA ALA A 214 -3.19 22.00 -1.07
C ALA A 214 -4.32 22.60 -0.22
N ASN A 215 -4.01 23.53 0.66
CA ASN A 215 -5.00 24.29 1.41
C ASN A 215 -5.53 25.43 0.53
N ARG A 216 -6.76 25.32 0.07
CA ARG A 216 -7.47 26.34 -0.71
C ARG A 216 -8.43 27.18 0.12
N SER A 217 -8.47 26.95 1.45
CA SER A 217 -9.24 27.76 2.36
C SER A 217 -8.49 29.04 2.75
N PRO A 218 -9.18 30.09 3.20
CA PRO A 218 -8.53 31.31 3.69
C PRO A 218 -7.90 31.15 5.10
N HIS A 219 -8.06 29.98 5.73
CA HIS A 219 -7.63 29.74 7.10
C HIS A 219 -6.39 28.85 7.14
N VAL A 220 -5.52 29.06 8.13
CA VAL A 220 -4.42 28.14 8.43
C VAL A 220 -5.02 26.86 9.02
N ILE A 221 -4.64 25.71 8.48
CA ILE A 221 -4.90 24.42 9.10
C ILE A 221 -3.73 24.11 10.03
N THR A 222 -4.00 23.94 11.31
CA THR A 222 -3.02 23.60 12.34
C THR A 222 -3.32 22.23 12.93
N ASP A 223 -2.30 21.61 13.51
CA ASP A 223 -2.40 20.26 14.11
C ASP A 223 -3.04 19.25 13.14
N LEU A 224 -2.68 19.40 11.85
CA LEU A 224 -3.17 18.51 10.78
C LEU A 224 -2.50 17.16 10.90
N HIS A 225 -3.30 16.11 10.97
CA HIS A 225 -2.88 14.73 10.87
C HIS A 225 -3.37 14.13 9.56
N VAL A 226 -2.52 13.33 8.96
CA VAL A 226 -2.77 12.60 7.71
C VAL A 226 -2.69 11.12 8.00
N GLY A 227 -3.64 10.34 7.51
CA GLY A 227 -3.64 8.88 7.61
C GLY A 227 -3.89 8.24 6.25
N VAL A 228 -3.14 7.20 5.94
CA VAL A 228 -3.49 6.27 4.86
C VAL A 228 -4.23 5.11 5.52
N TRP A 229 -5.54 5.13 5.36
CA TRP A 229 -6.44 4.12 5.88
C TRP A 229 -6.56 2.93 4.93
N SER A 230 -6.80 1.74 5.46
CA SER A 230 -7.01 0.53 4.68
C SER A 230 -7.89 -0.48 5.40
N ASP A 231 -8.66 -1.19 4.59
CA ASP A 231 -9.39 -2.41 4.87
C ASP A 231 -8.69 -3.56 4.12
N PRO A 232 -7.74 -4.25 4.75
CA PRO A 232 -6.94 -5.26 4.09
C PRO A 232 -7.61 -6.64 4.13
N ASP A 233 -8.71 -6.85 3.43
CA ASP A 233 -9.32 -8.18 3.25
C ASP A 233 -8.35 -9.11 2.53
N LEU A 234 -7.43 -9.72 3.29
CA LEU A 234 -6.32 -10.52 2.77
C LEU A 234 -6.78 -11.97 2.48
N GLY A 235 -7.45 -12.16 1.34
CA GLY A 235 -8.11 -13.41 1.01
C GLY A 235 -9.37 -13.62 1.84
N GLY A 236 -9.28 -14.39 2.91
CA GLY A 236 -10.37 -14.59 3.85
C GLY A 236 -10.32 -13.60 5.02
N PHE A 237 -11.10 -12.52 4.98
CA PHE A 237 -11.05 -11.39 5.94
C PHE A 237 -11.25 -11.74 7.42
N THR A 238 -11.76 -12.92 7.75
CA THR A 238 -12.09 -13.29 9.15
C THR A 238 -10.91 -13.84 9.95
N ASP A 239 -9.81 -14.19 9.30
CA ASP A 239 -8.61 -14.73 9.93
C ASP A 239 -7.40 -13.78 9.83
N ASP A 240 -7.65 -12.50 9.58
CA ASP A 240 -6.65 -11.47 9.49
C ASP A 240 -6.11 -11.03 10.87
N LEU A 241 -4.82 -10.85 10.93
CA LEU A 241 -4.06 -10.24 12.01
C LEU A 241 -3.31 -9.02 11.47
N VAL A 242 -3.09 -8.04 12.33
CA VAL A 242 -2.33 -6.85 11.98
C VAL A 242 -1.08 -6.70 12.82
N GLY A 243 -0.12 -5.95 12.31
CA GLY A 243 1.08 -5.57 13.01
C GLY A 243 1.60 -4.22 12.56
N SER A 244 2.51 -3.66 13.33
CA SER A 244 3.24 -2.46 12.94
C SER A 244 4.75 -2.68 13.05
N ASP A 245 5.49 -2.03 12.16
CA ASP A 245 6.94 -1.95 12.19
C ASP A 245 7.35 -0.47 12.16
N PRO A 246 7.40 0.18 13.34
CA PRO A 246 7.66 1.62 13.43
C PRO A 246 9.02 2.03 12.85
N GLY A 247 9.98 1.12 12.80
CA GLY A 247 11.30 1.37 12.21
C GLY A 247 11.27 1.49 10.68
N ARG A 248 10.19 0.98 10.07
CA ARG A 248 9.94 1.01 8.63
C ARG A 248 8.80 1.93 8.22
N ASP A 249 8.11 2.56 9.18
CA ASP A 249 6.86 3.30 8.94
C ASP A 249 5.73 2.43 8.36
N LEU A 250 5.80 1.12 8.55
CA LEU A 250 5.02 0.07 7.92
C LEU A 250 3.93 -0.48 8.86
N GLY A 251 2.65 -0.30 8.49
CA GLY A 251 1.53 -1.07 9.01
C GLY A 251 1.25 -2.26 8.09
N TYR A 252 0.95 -3.45 8.62
CA TYR A 252 0.75 -4.63 7.79
C TYR A 252 -0.32 -5.58 8.31
N CYS A 253 -0.95 -6.30 7.36
CA CYS A 253 -1.89 -7.38 7.62
C CYS A 253 -1.29 -8.72 7.16
N TYR A 254 -1.62 -9.79 7.88
CA TYR A 254 -1.20 -11.16 7.60
C TYR A 254 -2.17 -12.18 8.22
N ASN A 255 -2.30 -13.37 7.65
CA ASN A 255 -3.23 -14.38 8.14
C ASN A 255 -2.82 -14.98 9.50
N ALA A 256 -3.80 -15.36 10.31
CA ALA A 256 -3.60 -16.02 11.60
C ALA A 256 -3.05 -17.45 11.45
N THR A 257 -3.34 -18.11 10.34
CA THR A 257 -2.89 -19.47 10.04
C THR A 257 -2.15 -19.56 8.71
N ASN A 258 -1.52 -20.71 8.43
CA ASN A 258 -0.92 -20.97 7.12
C ASN A 258 -1.93 -21.49 6.08
N ASN A 259 -3.22 -21.39 6.36
CA ASN A 259 -4.25 -21.84 5.44
C ASN A 259 -5.35 -20.79 5.34
N ASP A 260 -5.24 -19.98 4.33
CA ASP A 260 -6.23 -18.98 3.95
C ASP A 260 -7.26 -19.58 2.97
N ALA A 261 -8.49 -19.08 3.03
CA ALA A 261 -9.60 -19.60 2.21
C ALA A 261 -9.39 -19.36 0.69
N ILE A 262 -8.68 -18.30 0.33
CA ILE A 262 -8.46 -17.85 -1.06
C ILE A 262 -7.04 -18.16 -1.53
N TYR A 263 -6.02 -17.86 -0.69
CA TYR A 263 -4.61 -18.06 -1.02
C TYR A 263 -4.08 -19.46 -0.69
N GLY A 264 -4.85 -20.28 0.04
CA GLY A 264 -4.42 -21.62 0.46
C GLY A 264 -3.27 -21.57 1.46
N THR A 265 -2.25 -22.42 1.26
CA THR A 265 -1.18 -22.65 2.24
C THR A 265 -0.06 -21.60 2.24
N GLN A 266 -0.11 -20.63 1.34
CA GLN A 266 0.90 -19.58 1.18
C GLN A 266 0.23 -18.20 1.11
N PRO A 267 -0.51 -17.77 2.16
CA PRO A 267 -1.10 -16.45 2.17
C PRO A 267 0.00 -15.39 2.14
N PRO A 268 -0.19 -14.31 1.37
CA PRO A 268 0.74 -13.18 1.37
C PRO A 268 0.63 -12.38 2.68
N ALA A 269 1.43 -11.35 2.81
CA ALA A 269 1.24 -10.25 3.74
C ALA A 269 1.19 -8.95 2.93
N VAL A 270 0.28 -8.05 3.28
CA VAL A 270 0.13 -6.73 2.66
C VAL A 270 0.48 -5.65 3.66
N GLY A 271 1.23 -4.65 3.23
CA GLY A 271 1.62 -3.52 4.05
C GLY A 271 1.30 -2.18 3.39
N ILE A 272 1.05 -1.19 4.23
CA ILE A 272 1.03 0.22 3.85
C ILE A 272 2.22 0.88 4.53
N ASP A 273 3.05 1.54 3.73
CA ASP A 273 4.21 2.28 4.18
C ASP A 273 4.10 3.76 3.82
N LEU A 274 4.55 4.64 4.72
CA LEU A 274 4.79 6.05 4.42
C LEU A 274 6.25 6.22 3.98
N VAL A 275 6.49 6.03 2.69
CA VAL A 275 7.84 6.08 2.11
C VAL A 275 8.46 7.48 2.12
N GLY A 276 7.65 8.53 2.33
CA GLY A 276 8.18 9.88 2.45
C GLY A 276 7.14 11.00 2.37
N GLY A 277 7.63 12.23 2.37
CA GLY A 277 6.81 13.44 2.26
C GLY A 277 7.65 14.69 2.30
N ALA A 278 7.01 15.86 2.18
CA ALA A 278 7.71 17.13 2.31
C ALA A 278 8.44 17.21 3.66
N PRO A 279 9.66 17.76 3.71
CA PRO A 279 10.33 17.96 4.98
C PRO A 279 9.46 18.86 5.87
N VAL A 280 9.06 18.35 7.02
CA VAL A 280 8.56 19.19 8.11
C VAL A 280 9.74 20.04 8.55
N SER A 281 9.59 21.33 8.53
CA SER A 281 10.51 22.47 8.70
C SER A 281 11.91 22.26 9.32
N SER A 282 12.40 21.07 9.59
CA SER A 282 13.76 20.77 10.10
C SER A 282 14.14 19.28 10.21
N GLY A 283 13.52 18.35 9.44
CA GLY A 283 13.83 16.90 9.58
C GLY A 283 13.74 16.12 8.27
N PRO A 284 14.17 14.86 8.28
CA PRO A 284 13.92 13.92 7.19
C PRO A 284 12.40 13.85 6.94
N GLY A 285 12.00 13.61 5.71
CA GLY A 285 10.61 13.64 5.23
C GLY A 285 9.55 13.02 6.15
N LEU A 286 8.32 13.13 5.78
CA LEU A 286 7.18 12.70 6.58
C LEU A 286 7.33 11.22 6.97
N ARG A 287 7.42 10.96 8.28
CA ARG A 287 7.51 9.61 8.86
C ARG A 287 6.23 9.32 9.62
N SER A 288 5.91 8.04 9.80
CA SER A 288 4.79 7.67 10.64
C SER A 288 5.03 8.11 12.08
N ASN A 289 4.00 8.65 12.71
CA ASN A 289 4.01 8.94 14.14
C ASN A 289 2.98 8.09 14.90
N ALA A 290 2.17 7.36 14.18
CA ALA A 290 1.22 6.38 14.71
C ALA A 290 0.86 5.34 13.65
N ILE A 291 0.65 4.11 14.09
CA ILE A 291 0.04 3.04 13.31
C ILE A 291 -1.04 2.42 14.17
N ILE A 292 -2.28 2.51 13.72
CA ILE A 292 -3.43 2.02 14.46
C ILE A 292 -4.09 0.86 13.74
N ALA A 293 -4.83 0.06 14.51
CA ALA A 293 -5.66 -1.00 13.99
C ALA A 293 -6.95 -1.12 14.81
N TYR A 294 -8.02 -1.51 14.15
CA TYR A 294 -9.30 -1.78 14.79
C TYR A 294 -10.07 -2.87 14.03
N ILE A 295 -11.21 -3.27 14.56
CA ILE A 295 -12.05 -4.32 13.99
C ILE A 295 -13.26 -3.67 13.32
N ASN A 296 -13.70 -4.21 12.20
CA ASN A 296 -14.95 -3.81 11.55
C ASN A 296 -16.10 -3.69 12.56
N GLY A 297 -16.85 -2.58 12.48
CA GLY A 297 -17.92 -2.23 13.43
C GLY A 297 -17.44 -1.50 14.68
N THR A 298 -16.13 -1.21 14.80
CA THR A 298 -15.57 -0.31 15.82
C THR A 298 -14.94 0.94 15.20
N ASP A 299 -15.43 1.30 14.02
CA ASP A 299 -15.03 2.49 13.29
C ASP A 299 -15.29 3.77 14.07
N PRO A 300 -14.56 4.86 13.83
CA PRO A 300 -14.80 6.14 14.48
C PRO A 300 -16.24 6.61 14.26
N ALA A 301 -16.95 6.88 15.33
CA ALA A 301 -18.35 7.32 15.30
C ALA A 301 -18.52 8.84 15.15
N ASN A 302 -17.43 9.60 15.08
CA ASN A 302 -17.42 11.06 14.91
C ASN A 302 -16.00 11.59 14.70
N VAL A 303 -15.89 12.83 14.26
CA VAL A 303 -14.61 13.50 13.99
C VAL A 303 -13.63 13.50 15.15
N THR A 304 -14.10 13.58 16.41
CA THR A 304 -13.22 13.54 17.57
C THR A 304 -12.53 12.18 17.71
N GLN A 305 -13.25 11.10 17.49
CA GLN A 305 -12.68 9.75 17.50
C GLN A 305 -11.71 9.54 16.33
N THR A 306 -12.06 10.00 15.12
CA THR A 306 -11.17 10.01 13.97
C THR A 306 -9.86 10.74 14.27
N TYR A 307 -9.96 11.93 14.85
CA TYR A 307 -8.81 12.73 15.22
C TYR A 307 -7.94 12.06 16.30
N HIS A 308 -8.56 11.42 17.28
CA HIS A 308 -7.84 10.64 18.29
C HIS A 308 -7.06 9.48 17.64
N GLN A 309 -7.71 8.73 16.76
CA GLN A 309 -7.07 7.60 16.07
C GLN A 309 -5.92 8.06 15.17
N LEU A 310 -6.08 9.14 14.40
CA LEU A 310 -5.01 9.74 13.60
C LEU A 310 -3.77 10.13 14.42
N ARG A 311 -3.97 10.40 15.72
CA ARG A 311 -2.91 10.72 16.69
C ARG A 311 -2.34 9.50 17.41
N GLY A 312 -2.82 8.30 17.10
CA GLY A 312 -2.43 7.05 17.75
C GLY A 312 -3.01 6.87 19.16
N LEU A 313 -4.18 7.45 19.41
CA LEU A 313 -4.91 7.32 20.68
C LEU A 313 -6.08 6.36 20.51
N MET A 314 -6.63 5.91 21.63
CA MET A 314 -7.92 5.23 21.67
C MET A 314 -9.04 6.19 21.24
N SER A 315 -10.19 5.67 20.82
CA SER A 315 -11.32 6.48 20.38
C SER A 315 -11.81 7.49 21.45
N ASP A 316 -11.65 7.19 22.72
CA ASP A 316 -11.97 8.09 23.85
C ASP A 316 -10.87 9.13 24.16
N GLY A 317 -9.75 9.09 23.42
CA GLY A 317 -8.60 9.98 23.61
C GLY A 317 -7.59 9.51 24.65
N SER A 318 -7.81 8.37 25.29
CA SER A 318 -6.83 7.79 26.19
C SER A 318 -5.62 7.21 25.40
N PRO A 319 -4.44 7.15 26.04
CA PRO A 319 -3.28 6.54 25.40
C PRO A 319 -3.47 5.04 25.21
N VAL A 320 -3.00 4.50 24.09
CA VAL A 320 -2.84 3.06 23.90
C VAL A 320 -1.71 2.58 24.79
N ILE A 321 -1.92 1.51 25.55
CA ILE A 321 -0.89 0.91 26.42
C ILE A 321 -0.41 -0.40 25.84
N ASP A 322 0.89 -0.51 25.58
CA ASP A 322 1.52 -1.78 25.23
C ASP A 322 1.48 -2.74 26.43
N PRO A 323 0.73 -3.84 26.37
CA PRO A 323 0.56 -4.76 27.50
C PRO A 323 1.85 -5.50 27.89
N THR A 324 2.86 -5.54 27.02
CA THR A 324 4.14 -6.21 27.30
C THR A 324 5.09 -5.32 28.08
N THR A 325 4.98 -4.01 27.94
CA THR A 325 5.85 -3.03 28.61
C THR A 325 5.14 -2.22 29.68
N GLY A 326 3.78 -2.13 29.61
CA GLY A 326 2.97 -1.25 30.44
C GLY A 326 3.13 0.24 30.12
N GLN A 327 3.77 0.58 29.00
CA GLN A 327 4.02 1.97 28.58
C GLN A 327 3.06 2.44 27.49
N PRO A 328 2.75 3.74 27.44
CA PRO A 328 2.02 4.32 26.33
C PRO A 328 2.77 4.11 25.01
N THR A 329 2.01 3.80 23.98
CA THR A 329 2.48 3.68 22.59
C THR A 329 1.51 4.33 21.64
N ARG A 330 1.95 4.65 20.41
CA ARG A 330 1.10 5.08 19.29
C ARG A 330 1.06 4.02 18.19
N TYR A 331 1.71 2.89 18.41
CA TYR A 331 1.83 1.82 17.46
C TYR A 331 1.13 0.58 18.01
N TRP A 332 0.10 0.12 17.31
CA TRP A 332 -0.61 -1.09 17.68
C TRP A 332 0.17 -2.30 17.21
N TYR A 333 0.33 -3.29 18.09
CA TYR A 333 1.01 -4.56 17.82
C TYR A 333 2.44 -4.40 17.23
N PRO A 334 3.33 -3.64 17.89
CA PRO A 334 4.69 -3.41 17.39
C PRO A 334 5.64 -4.59 17.60
N GLY A 335 5.11 -5.74 18.01
CA GLY A 335 5.89 -6.96 18.20
C GLY A 335 6.35 -7.57 16.86
N ASN A 336 7.17 -8.60 16.97
CA ASN A 336 7.67 -9.33 15.82
C ASN A 336 7.02 -10.73 15.74
N PRO A 337 6.01 -10.94 14.85
CA PRO A 337 5.34 -12.24 14.71
C PRO A 337 6.29 -13.35 14.27
N VAL A 338 7.32 -13.04 13.47
CA VAL A 338 8.30 -14.03 12.99
C VAL A 338 9.17 -14.57 14.12
N ALA A 339 9.52 -13.70 15.09
CA ALA A 339 10.29 -14.08 16.28
C ALA A 339 9.38 -14.45 17.46
N ALA A 340 8.07 -14.29 17.36
CA ALA A 340 7.08 -14.44 18.43
C ALA A 340 7.42 -13.61 19.68
N THR A 341 7.78 -12.33 19.50
CA THR A 341 8.20 -11.43 20.58
C THR A 341 7.45 -10.11 20.58
N GLY A 342 7.31 -9.50 21.75
CA GLY A 342 6.62 -8.21 21.93
C GLY A 342 5.10 -8.34 21.88
N TRP A 343 4.42 -7.20 21.75
CA TRP A 343 2.96 -7.15 21.66
C TRP A 343 2.49 -7.54 20.26
N LEU A 344 1.87 -8.69 20.15
CA LEU A 344 1.35 -9.26 18.91
C LEU A 344 -0.18 -9.22 18.90
N ASP A 345 -0.78 -9.02 17.74
CA ASP A 345 -2.19 -9.33 17.54
C ASP A 345 -2.40 -10.84 17.63
N SER A 346 -3.38 -11.25 18.44
CA SER A 346 -3.71 -12.65 18.69
C SER A 346 -5.19 -12.96 18.48
N SER A 347 -5.96 -11.99 18.00
CA SER A 347 -7.41 -12.10 17.84
C SER A 347 -7.80 -11.88 16.40
N PRO A 348 -7.83 -12.95 15.57
CA PRO A 348 -8.18 -12.84 14.16
C PRO A 348 -9.56 -12.21 13.97
N ALA A 349 -9.66 -11.29 13.04
CA ALA A 349 -10.91 -10.57 12.74
C ALA A 349 -10.81 -9.86 11.38
N ASP A 350 -11.93 -9.35 10.92
CA ASP A 350 -12.03 -8.38 9.84
C ASP A 350 -11.39 -7.06 10.31
N ARG A 351 -10.21 -6.75 9.81
CA ARG A 351 -9.31 -5.71 10.33
C ARG A 351 -9.37 -4.44 9.49
N ARG A 352 -9.19 -3.32 10.19
CA ARG A 352 -8.87 -2.01 9.62
C ARG A 352 -7.54 -1.56 10.17
N MET A 353 -6.74 -0.87 9.35
CA MET A 353 -5.50 -0.25 9.81
C MET A 353 -5.29 1.12 9.17
N MET A 354 -4.49 1.95 9.84
CA MET A 354 -4.14 3.26 9.31
C MET A 354 -2.70 3.62 9.72
N VAL A 355 -1.91 4.07 8.76
CA VAL A 355 -0.57 4.60 8.97
C VAL A 355 -0.66 6.12 8.94
N CYS A 356 -0.28 6.76 10.04
CA CYS A 356 -0.55 8.17 10.29
C CYS A 356 0.72 8.99 10.44
N SER A 357 0.66 10.26 10.04
CA SER A 357 1.70 11.26 10.27
C SER A 357 1.09 12.59 10.71
N GLY A 358 1.88 13.38 11.42
CA GLY A 358 1.48 14.68 11.95
C GLY A 358 2.10 14.92 13.34
N PRO A 359 1.84 16.07 14.01
CA PRO A 359 1.05 17.21 13.51
C PRO A 359 1.79 18.04 12.46
N LEU A 360 1.02 18.56 11.50
CA LEU A 360 1.49 19.44 10.43
C LEU A 360 0.78 20.78 10.49
N GLY A 361 1.40 21.80 9.90
CA GLY A 361 0.76 23.10 9.64
C GLY A 361 0.64 23.34 8.14
N LEU A 362 -0.53 23.79 7.69
CA LEU A 362 -0.77 24.05 6.28
C LEU A 362 -1.40 25.44 6.11
N VAL A 363 -0.58 26.39 5.69
CA VAL A 363 -1.02 27.80 5.45
C VAL A 363 -1.91 27.89 4.20
N PRO A 364 -2.74 28.92 4.05
CA PRO A 364 -3.47 29.17 2.81
C PRO A 364 -2.54 29.14 1.60
N GLU A 365 -2.98 28.50 0.51
CA GLU A 365 -2.23 28.23 -0.72
C GLU A 365 -0.95 27.38 -0.52
N GLY A 366 -0.67 26.93 0.71
CA GLY A 366 0.40 25.99 0.98
C GLY A 366 0.04 24.58 0.48
N THR A 367 1.07 23.80 0.18
CA THR A 367 0.93 22.41 -0.24
C THR A 367 1.88 21.52 0.54
N ILE A 368 1.40 20.36 0.95
CA ILE A 368 2.23 19.28 1.46
C ILE A 368 2.11 18.08 0.52
N THR A 369 3.16 17.27 0.45
CA THR A 369 3.14 16.04 -0.33
C THR A 369 3.34 14.85 0.61
N VAL A 370 2.48 13.86 0.49
CA VAL A 370 2.56 12.57 1.18
C VAL A 370 2.83 11.50 0.14
N TRP A 371 3.85 10.68 0.39
CA TRP A 371 4.16 9.52 -0.42
C TRP A 371 3.93 8.27 0.41
N ALA A 372 3.16 7.35 -0.14
CA ALA A 372 2.89 6.07 0.48
C ALA A 372 3.04 4.94 -0.55
N ALA A 373 3.12 3.73 -0.07
CA ALA A 373 3.15 2.54 -0.92
C ALA A 373 2.28 1.43 -0.32
N ILE A 374 1.61 0.67 -1.19
CA ILE A 374 1.08 -0.65 -0.83
C ILE A 374 2.09 -1.67 -1.33
N VAL A 375 2.63 -2.47 -0.41
CA VAL A 375 3.65 -3.47 -0.69
C VAL A 375 3.11 -4.85 -0.34
N ILE A 376 3.31 -5.85 -1.20
CA ILE A 376 2.89 -7.22 -0.93
C ILE A 376 4.10 -8.15 -0.91
N GLY A 377 4.26 -8.89 0.18
CA GLY A 377 5.25 -9.93 0.32
C GLY A 377 4.61 -11.31 0.38
N GLN A 378 5.14 -12.28 -0.38
CA GLN A 378 4.67 -13.65 -0.32
C GLN A 378 5.86 -14.60 -0.10
N GLY A 379 5.75 -15.39 0.95
CA GLY A 379 6.73 -16.39 1.37
C GLY A 379 6.15 -17.81 1.39
N PRO A 380 6.91 -18.79 1.86
CA PRO A 380 6.47 -20.18 1.92
C PRO A 380 5.34 -20.44 2.93
N ASN A 381 5.03 -19.49 3.78
CA ASN A 381 3.97 -19.52 4.78
C ASN A 381 3.72 -18.09 5.29
N ARG A 382 2.67 -17.88 6.09
CA ARG A 382 2.26 -16.59 6.60
C ARG A 382 3.38 -15.76 7.26
N LEU A 383 4.26 -16.38 8.04
CA LEU A 383 5.38 -15.68 8.70
C LEU A 383 6.54 -15.39 7.74
N GLY A 384 6.76 -16.30 6.78
CA GLY A 384 7.67 -16.06 5.67
C GLY A 384 7.20 -14.91 4.79
N SER A 385 5.88 -14.72 4.66
CA SER A 385 5.29 -13.59 3.92
C SER A 385 5.56 -12.25 4.60
N ILE A 386 5.51 -12.18 5.94
CA ILE A 386 5.95 -10.98 6.68
C ILE A 386 7.43 -10.69 6.43
N SER A 387 8.28 -11.72 6.42
CA SER A 387 9.71 -11.54 6.16
C SER A 387 9.97 -11.04 4.73
N ALA A 388 9.21 -11.57 3.75
CA ALA A 388 9.27 -11.12 2.37
C ALA A 388 8.76 -9.67 2.22
N LEU A 389 7.66 -9.33 2.89
CA LEU A 389 7.11 -7.98 2.91
C LEU A 389 8.15 -6.97 3.43
N ARG A 390 8.71 -7.21 4.62
CA ARG A 390 9.73 -6.32 5.21
C ARG A 390 10.96 -6.16 4.32
N PHE A 391 11.34 -7.23 3.65
CA PHE A 391 12.46 -7.16 2.70
C PHE A 391 12.09 -6.31 1.47
N PHE A 392 10.90 -6.50 0.90
CA PHE A 392 10.44 -5.69 -0.23
C PHE A 392 10.30 -4.22 0.16
N ASP A 393 9.79 -3.95 1.32
CA ASP A 393 9.64 -2.64 1.90
C ASP A 393 10.99 -1.90 2.05
N ASP A 394 12.02 -2.57 2.62
CA ASP A 394 13.39 -2.02 2.69
C ASP A 394 13.94 -1.67 1.28
N GLN A 395 13.59 -2.45 0.26
CA GLN A 395 14.00 -2.17 -1.12
C GLN A 395 13.22 -1.00 -1.74
N VAL A 396 11.92 -0.93 -1.48
CA VAL A 396 11.02 0.15 -1.91
C VAL A 396 11.49 1.48 -1.31
N GLN A 397 11.77 1.51 -0.01
CA GLN A 397 12.31 2.69 0.66
C GLN A 397 13.66 3.13 0.05
N SER A 398 14.58 2.18 -0.16
CA SER A 398 15.88 2.47 -0.77
C SER A 398 15.75 3.01 -2.20
N PHE A 399 14.81 2.49 -2.98
CA PHE A 399 14.49 2.97 -4.32
C PHE A 399 13.91 4.39 -4.26
N PHE A 400 12.97 4.63 -3.37
CA PHE A 400 12.33 5.93 -3.19
C PHE A 400 13.34 7.00 -2.76
N ASP A 401 14.21 6.70 -1.80
CA ASP A 401 15.26 7.61 -1.33
C ASP A 401 16.20 8.02 -2.46
N ALA A 402 16.59 7.08 -3.32
CA ALA A 402 17.40 7.35 -4.51
C ALA A 402 16.65 8.23 -5.51
N TYR A 403 15.37 7.96 -5.75
CA TYR A 403 14.52 8.74 -6.66
C TYR A 403 14.38 10.21 -6.19
N VAL A 404 14.07 10.42 -4.90
CA VAL A 404 13.91 11.77 -4.32
C VAL A 404 15.24 12.53 -4.29
N ALA A 405 16.36 11.84 -4.11
CA ALA A 405 17.69 12.45 -4.17
C ALA A 405 18.11 12.87 -5.60
N GLY A 406 17.28 12.58 -6.62
CA GLY A 406 17.59 12.88 -8.02
C GLY A 406 18.71 12.01 -8.60
N VAL A 407 18.99 10.90 -7.95
CA VAL A 407 19.86 9.87 -8.48
C VAL A 407 19.02 8.98 -9.39
N ASP A 408 19.36 8.88 -10.67
CA ASP A 408 18.69 7.92 -11.54
C ASP A 408 18.75 6.54 -10.88
N PRO A 409 17.61 5.83 -10.77
CA PRO A 409 17.65 4.47 -10.25
C PRO A 409 18.66 3.69 -11.09
N PRO A 410 19.56 2.91 -10.46
CA PRO A 410 20.54 2.14 -11.21
C PRO A 410 19.84 1.31 -12.28
N SER A 411 20.35 1.36 -13.51
CA SER A 411 19.98 0.45 -14.60
C SER A 411 19.91 -0.99 -14.11
N PRO A 412 19.22 -1.91 -14.78
CA PRO A 412 18.68 -3.14 -14.21
C PRO A 412 19.53 -3.72 -13.08
N ARG A 413 18.93 -3.80 -11.88
CA ARG A 413 19.65 -4.20 -10.67
C ARG A 413 20.27 -5.57 -10.87
N PRO A 414 21.49 -5.80 -10.38
CA PRO A 414 22.03 -7.16 -10.34
C PRO A 414 21.04 -8.08 -9.63
N LEU A 415 20.91 -9.29 -10.14
CA LEU A 415 20.08 -10.31 -9.51
C LEU A 415 20.38 -10.38 -8.01
N GLU A 416 19.41 -10.00 -7.18
CA GLU A 416 19.53 -10.05 -5.73
C GLU A 416 18.98 -11.37 -5.21
N LEU A 417 19.72 -12.00 -4.30
CA LEU A 417 19.29 -13.20 -3.60
C LEU A 417 19.25 -12.92 -2.11
N ASN A 418 18.12 -13.19 -1.49
CA ASN A 418 17.94 -13.08 -0.07
C ASN A 418 17.60 -14.42 0.56
N VAL A 419 17.98 -14.59 1.81
CA VAL A 419 17.79 -15.83 2.55
C VAL A 419 17.31 -15.51 3.96
N TRP A 420 16.14 -16.04 4.32
CA TRP A 420 15.53 -15.86 5.65
C TRP A 420 14.79 -17.14 6.12
N PRO A 421 14.69 -17.36 7.45
CA PRO A 421 15.50 -16.72 8.49
C PRO A 421 16.97 -17.11 8.33
N ASN A 422 17.90 -16.20 8.65
CA ASN A 422 19.32 -16.49 8.59
C ASN A 422 20.03 -15.76 9.76
N PRO A 423 20.45 -16.48 10.80
CA PRO A 423 20.52 -17.96 10.95
C PRO A 423 19.16 -18.66 11.07
N GLY A 424 19.10 -19.97 10.71
CA GLY A 424 17.88 -20.76 10.79
C GLY A 424 18.09 -22.26 10.65
N ARG A 425 16.99 -23.02 10.71
CA ARG A 425 16.96 -24.48 10.49
C ARG A 425 16.38 -24.84 9.13
N ALA A 426 15.49 -24.02 8.64
CA ALA A 426 14.91 -24.03 7.31
C ALA A 426 14.95 -22.60 6.77
N PHE A 427 14.97 -22.43 5.47
CA PHE A 427 15.25 -21.16 4.81
C PHE A 427 14.30 -20.95 3.65
N ALA A 428 14.01 -19.70 3.36
CA ALA A 428 13.43 -19.27 2.12
C ALA A 428 14.47 -18.46 1.33
N LEU A 429 14.61 -18.71 0.05
CA LEU A 429 15.44 -17.98 -0.90
C LEU A 429 14.56 -17.11 -1.75
N GLY A 430 14.58 -15.80 -1.52
CA GLY A 430 13.85 -14.81 -2.30
C GLY A 430 14.73 -14.18 -3.36
N PHE A 431 14.22 -14.11 -4.59
CA PHE A 431 14.83 -13.41 -5.72
C PHE A 431 13.75 -12.98 -6.70
N SER A 432 14.14 -12.16 -7.65
CA SER A 432 13.20 -11.73 -8.68
C SER A 432 13.82 -11.82 -10.07
N LEU A 433 12.98 -12.15 -11.04
CA LEU A 433 13.35 -12.21 -12.46
C LEU A 433 12.77 -11.02 -13.20
N GLY A 434 13.62 -10.24 -13.90
CA GLY A 434 13.20 -9.17 -14.79
C GLY A 434 12.39 -9.68 -16.00
N ARG A 435 12.60 -10.91 -16.41
CA ARG A 435 11.88 -11.61 -17.50
C ARG A 435 11.80 -13.10 -17.24
N ALA A 436 10.85 -13.76 -17.86
CA ALA A 436 10.76 -15.22 -17.82
C ALA A 436 12.03 -15.86 -18.37
N GLY A 437 12.52 -16.91 -17.69
CA GLY A 437 13.73 -17.60 -18.13
C GLY A 437 14.19 -18.73 -17.23
N ARG A 438 15.26 -19.38 -17.64
CA ARG A 438 15.84 -20.51 -16.90
C ARG A 438 16.46 -20.05 -15.60
N VAL A 439 16.06 -20.70 -14.52
CA VAL A 439 16.60 -20.50 -13.17
C VAL A 439 17.20 -21.80 -12.67
N ARG A 440 18.44 -21.73 -12.20
CA ARG A 440 19.07 -22.79 -11.42
C ARG A 440 19.41 -22.25 -10.02
N ALA A 441 18.72 -22.77 -9.02
CA ALA A 441 18.93 -22.44 -7.60
C ALA A 441 19.51 -23.64 -6.87
N THR A 442 20.65 -23.45 -6.20
CA THR A 442 21.43 -24.51 -5.56
C THR A 442 21.97 -24.06 -4.21
N ILE A 443 22.13 -25.03 -3.29
CA ILE A 443 22.82 -24.85 -2.01
C ILE A 443 24.16 -25.58 -2.07
N HIS A 444 25.22 -24.94 -1.62
CA HIS A 444 26.57 -25.47 -1.60
C HIS A 444 27.13 -25.45 -0.18
N ASP A 445 27.95 -26.44 0.17
CA ASP A 445 28.75 -26.42 1.40
C ASP A 445 29.99 -25.51 1.26
N ILE A 446 30.77 -25.39 2.35
CA ILE A 446 31.98 -24.58 2.38
C ILE A 446 33.10 -25.08 1.43
N GLN A 447 32.99 -26.31 0.92
CA GLN A 447 33.91 -26.91 -0.04
C GLN A 447 33.42 -26.69 -1.48
N GLY A 448 32.27 -26.01 -1.67
CA GLY A 448 31.68 -25.72 -2.98
C GLY A 448 30.88 -26.90 -3.56
N ARG A 449 30.66 -27.99 -2.83
CA ARG A 449 29.85 -29.14 -3.30
C ARG A 449 28.37 -28.76 -3.23
N GLU A 450 27.63 -29.07 -4.30
CA GLU A 450 26.16 -28.94 -4.34
C GLU A 450 25.54 -29.94 -3.35
N VAL A 451 24.85 -29.44 -2.33
CA VAL A 451 24.17 -30.23 -1.31
C VAL A 451 22.66 -30.33 -1.51
N ALA A 452 22.09 -29.33 -2.17
CA ALA A 452 20.69 -29.35 -2.57
C ALA A 452 20.47 -28.53 -3.84
N ARG A 453 19.49 -28.95 -4.66
CA ARG A 453 18.99 -28.21 -5.81
C ARG A 453 17.51 -27.90 -5.56
N LEU A 454 17.21 -26.58 -5.50
CA LEU A 454 15.89 -26.09 -5.19
C LEU A 454 15.06 -25.83 -6.43
N ALA A 455 15.71 -25.42 -7.53
CA ALA A 455 15.08 -25.25 -8.84
C ALA A 455 16.09 -25.50 -9.96
N ASP A 456 15.60 -26.03 -11.08
CA ASP A 456 16.27 -26.06 -12.38
C ASP A 456 15.20 -26.08 -13.48
N ALA A 457 14.52 -24.94 -13.67
CA ALA A 457 13.32 -24.82 -14.49
C ALA A 457 13.21 -23.41 -15.09
N ASP A 458 12.36 -23.27 -16.09
CA ASP A 458 11.93 -21.97 -16.56
C ASP A 458 10.87 -21.41 -15.61
N LEU A 459 11.10 -20.21 -15.11
CA LEU A 459 10.19 -19.50 -14.21
C LEU A 459 9.68 -18.22 -14.90
N PRO A 460 8.44 -17.77 -14.61
CA PRO A 460 7.91 -16.53 -15.14
C PRO A 460 8.70 -15.32 -14.61
N ALA A 461 8.52 -14.16 -15.21
CA ALA A 461 8.96 -12.88 -14.63
C ALA A 461 8.28 -12.65 -13.29
N GLY A 462 8.94 -11.93 -12.38
CA GLY A 462 8.40 -11.60 -11.07
C GLY A 462 9.17 -12.23 -9.91
N PRO A 463 8.65 -12.05 -8.67
CA PRO A 463 9.27 -12.53 -7.46
C PRO A 463 9.09 -14.05 -7.31
N HIS A 464 10.14 -14.68 -6.80
CA HIS A 464 10.17 -16.12 -6.51
C HIS A 464 10.70 -16.35 -5.11
N VAL A 465 10.09 -17.32 -4.43
CA VAL A 465 10.57 -17.83 -3.14
C VAL A 465 10.73 -19.33 -3.22
N LEU A 466 11.95 -19.81 -3.01
CA LEU A 466 12.27 -21.23 -3.02
C LEU A 466 12.60 -21.68 -1.59
N PRO A 467 11.87 -22.66 -1.02
CA PRO A 467 12.15 -23.15 0.31
C PRO A 467 13.35 -24.12 0.29
N TRP A 468 14.16 -24.06 1.33
CA TRP A 468 15.12 -25.10 1.68
C TRP A 468 14.89 -25.55 3.12
N ASP A 469 14.45 -26.76 3.28
CA ASP A 469 14.12 -27.37 4.59
C ASP A 469 15.35 -27.88 5.37
N GLY A 470 16.55 -27.63 4.86
CA GLY A 470 17.81 -28.08 5.46
C GLY A 470 18.14 -29.53 5.11
N HIS A 471 17.50 -30.14 4.09
CA HIS A 471 17.87 -31.46 3.59
C HIS A 471 18.85 -31.39 2.41
N SER A 472 19.67 -32.43 2.30
CA SER A 472 20.56 -32.71 1.18
C SER A 472 20.16 -34.05 0.53
N ALA A 473 20.75 -34.43 -0.58
CA ALA A 473 20.53 -35.75 -1.20
C ALA A 473 20.86 -36.92 -0.27
N GLY A 474 21.71 -36.72 0.75
CA GLY A 474 22.11 -37.75 1.71
C GLY A 474 21.37 -37.70 3.06
N GLY A 475 20.30 -36.88 3.18
CA GLY A 475 19.58 -36.67 4.44
C GLY A 475 19.72 -35.25 4.97
N ARG A 476 19.51 -35.05 6.26
CA ARG A 476 19.58 -33.72 6.87
C ARG A 476 20.99 -33.14 6.81
N ALA A 477 21.14 -31.95 6.26
CA ALA A 477 22.43 -31.28 6.21
C ALA A 477 22.94 -30.94 7.64
N ALA A 478 24.24 -31.05 7.91
CA ALA A 478 24.79 -30.71 9.19
C ALA A 478 24.66 -29.21 9.55
N PRO A 479 24.60 -28.82 10.81
CA PRO A 479 24.76 -27.43 11.21
C PRO A 479 26.08 -26.85 10.68
N GLY A 480 26.02 -25.59 10.18
CA GLY A 480 27.22 -24.99 9.62
C GLY A 480 26.91 -23.88 8.61
N ILE A 481 27.94 -23.49 7.87
CA ILE A 481 27.86 -22.46 6.83
C ILE A 481 27.63 -23.11 5.49
N TYR A 482 26.68 -22.56 4.74
CA TYR A 482 26.33 -22.92 3.36
C TYR A 482 26.26 -21.68 2.50
N TRP A 483 26.19 -21.88 1.19
CA TRP A 483 26.03 -20.83 0.20
C TRP A 483 24.84 -21.16 -0.70
N ALA A 484 23.84 -20.29 -0.69
CA ALA A 484 22.80 -20.29 -1.71
C ALA A 484 23.33 -19.62 -2.96
N ARG A 485 23.13 -20.22 -4.12
CA ARG A 485 23.49 -19.66 -5.42
C ARG A 485 22.30 -19.75 -6.37
N ILE A 486 22.00 -18.62 -7.02
CA ILE A 486 21.03 -18.58 -8.12
C ILE A 486 21.76 -18.14 -9.39
N VAL A 487 21.47 -18.81 -10.49
CA VAL A 487 21.93 -18.47 -11.83
C VAL A 487 20.70 -18.35 -12.73
N THR A 488 20.61 -17.25 -13.45
CA THR A 488 19.57 -16.93 -14.41
C THR A 488 20.18 -16.48 -15.74
N THR A 489 19.34 -16.19 -16.72
CA THR A 489 19.79 -15.57 -17.99
C THR A 489 20.31 -14.14 -17.79
N ASP A 490 19.91 -13.46 -16.73
CA ASP A 490 20.22 -12.05 -16.46
C ASP A 490 21.39 -11.87 -15.48
N GLY A 491 21.90 -12.96 -14.89
CA GLY A 491 23.03 -12.92 -13.98
C GLY A 491 23.06 -14.02 -12.93
N SER A 492 23.87 -13.86 -11.91
CA SER A 492 23.96 -14.79 -10.80
C SER A 492 24.14 -14.06 -9.47
N ALA A 493 23.56 -14.62 -8.41
CA ALA A 493 23.69 -14.13 -7.05
C ALA A 493 24.08 -15.26 -6.08
N VAL A 494 24.79 -14.89 -5.02
CA VAL A 494 25.22 -15.82 -3.96
C VAL A 494 24.97 -15.20 -2.58
N ARG A 495 24.43 -15.99 -1.64
CA ARG A 495 24.24 -15.57 -0.25
C ARG A 495 24.70 -16.64 0.73
N LYS A 496 25.32 -16.20 1.82
CA LYS A 496 25.71 -17.07 2.94
C LYS A 496 24.49 -17.48 3.74
N ILE A 497 24.43 -18.75 4.11
CA ILE A 497 23.44 -19.34 5.01
C ILE A 497 24.17 -19.84 6.27
N VAL A 498 23.61 -19.56 7.43
CA VAL A 498 24.05 -20.10 8.70
C VAL A 498 22.97 -21.05 9.21
N ARG A 499 23.20 -22.36 9.06
CA ARG A 499 22.27 -23.40 9.47
C ARG A 499 22.53 -23.79 10.93
N LEU A 500 21.46 -23.70 11.74
CA LEU A 500 21.45 -24.14 13.15
C LEU A 500 21.05 -25.62 13.24
N GLU A 501 21.24 -26.19 14.44
CA GLU A 501 20.86 -27.57 14.74
C GLU A 501 19.35 -27.84 14.63
#